data_1e3541d8c63da1d714878b02051f1f85
#
_entry.id   1e3541d8c63da1d714878b02051f1f85
#
_cell.length_a   1.000
_cell.length_b   1.000
_cell.length_c   1.000
_cell.angle_alpha   90.00
_cell.angle_beta   90.00
_cell.angle_gamma   90.00
#
_symmetry.space_group_name_H-M   'P 1'
#
loop_
_entity.id
_entity.type
_entity.pdbx_description
1 polymer ?
#
loop_
_entity_poly.entity_id
_entity_poly.type
_entity_poly.pdbx_seq_one_letter_code
_entity_poly.pdbx_strand_id
1 'polypeptide(L)'
;LIYKVIVPDVGEDVEEIRVLEWHGSAGHRFAPGDLVVELETHKALVEMRAGQAGVLRRILFEPGDWARIGVPIALFSDGQTEPLPEAATAAADLLVDFIVD
;
A
#
# COMPACT_ATOMS: atom_id res chain seq x y z
N LEU A 1 -15.62 5.14 2.97
CA LEU A 1 -14.67 5.73 2.03
C LEU A 1 -13.61 4.70 1.65
N ILE A 2 -13.33 4.56 0.37
CA ILE A 2 -12.34 3.61 -0.14
C ILE A 2 -11.07 4.37 -0.49
N TYR A 3 -9.93 3.85 -0.04
CA TYR A 3 -8.62 4.43 -0.29
C TYR A 3 -7.76 3.46 -1.09
N LYS A 4 -6.79 3.97 -1.81
CA LYS A 4 -5.77 3.14 -2.47
C LYS A 4 -4.41 3.45 -1.88
N VAL A 5 -3.60 2.41 -1.73
CA VAL A 5 -2.19 2.54 -1.38
C VAL A 5 -1.42 2.54 -2.69
N ILE A 6 -0.69 3.60 -2.96
CA ILE A 6 0.10 3.72 -4.18
C ILE A 6 1.58 3.50 -3.87
N VAL A 7 2.33 3.07 -4.88
CA VAL A 7 3.78 2.95 -4.75
C VAL A 7 4.36 4.35 -4.57
N PRO A 8 5.08 4.61 -3.46
CA PRO A 8 5.62 5.94 -3.18
C PRO A 8 6.81 6.28 -4.07
N ASP A 9 7.02 7.56 -4.30
CA ASP A 9 8.22 8.06 -4.95
C ASP A 9 9.32 8.11 -3.90
N VAL A 10 10.30 7.21 -4.01
CA VAL A 10 11.37 7.07 -3.01
C VAL A 10 12.74 7.53 -3.50
N GLY A 11 12.83 8.11 -4.69
CA GLY A 11 14.08 8.65 -5.22
C GLY A 11 14.09 8.79 -6.73
N GLU A 12 15.00 9.63 -7.24
CA GLU A 12 15.07 9.98 -8.65
C GLU A 12 15.38 8.80 -9.57
N ASP A 13 16.15 7.82 -9.07
CA ASP A 13 16.58 6.68 -9.87
C ASP A 13 15.71 5.44 -9.68
N VAL A 14 14.57 5.58 -9.02
CA VAL A 14 13.68 4.44 -8.74
C VAL A 14 12.41 4.57 -9.58
N GLU A 15 12.22 3.65 -10.52
CA GLU A 15 11.03 3.60 -11.38
C GLU A 15 10.04 2.56 -10.94
N GLU A 16 10.50 1.50 -10.30
CA GLU A 16 9.65 0.42 -9.80
C GLU A 16 10.19 -0.13 -8.49
N ILE A 17 9.28 -0.79 -7.77
CA ILE A 17 9.51 -1.31 -6.45
C ILE A 17 8.96 -2.73 -6.39
N ARG A 18 9.67 -3.61 -5.70
CA ARG A 18 9.24 -4.99 -5.50
C ARG A 18 8.53 -5.13 -4.18
N VAL A 19 7.37 -5.79 -4.19
CA VAL A 19 6.65 -6.11 -2.96
C VAL A 19 7.37 -7.28 -2.27
N LEU A 20 7.73 -7.11 -1.00
CA LEU A 20 8.37 -8.14 -0.20
C LEU A 20 7.38 -8.87 0.70
N GLU A 21 6.69 -8.13 1.57
CA GLU A 21 5.82 -8.74 2.57
C GLU A 21 4.68 -7.79 2.96
N TRP A 22 3.46 -8.33 2.98
CA TRP A 22 2.30 -7.65 3.55
C TRP A 22 2.17 -8.03 5.03
N HIS A 23 1.93 -7.04 5.88
CA HIS A 23 1.77 -7.25 7.33
C HIS A 23 0.31 -7.41 7.76
N GLY A 24 -0.47 -8.06 6.93
CA GLY A 24 -1.86 -8.39 7.16
C GLY A 24 -2.50 -8.91 5.91
N SER A 25 -3.61 -9.57 6.05
CA SER A 25 -4.41 -10.08 4.94
C SER A 25 -5.70 -9.26 4.79
N ALA A 26 -6.48 -9.52 3.75
CA ALA A 26 -7.76 -8.87 3.57
C ALA A 26 -8.62 -9.02 4.82
N GLY A 27 -9.18 -7.91 5.29
CA GLY A 27 -9.94 -7.86 6.54
C GLY A 27 -9.15 -7.37 7.76
N HIS A 28 -7.82 -7.29 7.65
CA HIS A 28 -7.00 -6.81 8.75
C HIS A 28 -7.17 -5.29 8.94
N ARG A 29 -7.34 -4.87 10.19
CA ARG A 29 -7.44 -3.45 10.55
C ARG A 29 -6.08 -2.92 10.99
N PHE A 30 -5.68 -1.81 10.39
CA PHE A 30 -4.44 -1.11 10.75
C PHE A 30 -4.77 0.17 11.52
N ALA A 31 -3.96 0.46 12.54
CA ALA A 31 -3.99 1.73 13.25
C ALA A 31 -2.93 2.68 12.65
N PRO A 32 -3.05 4.00 12.86
CA PRO A 32 -2.00 4.93 12.42
C PRO A 32 -0.64 4.50 12.97
N GLY A 33 0.36 4.48 12.10
CA GLY A 33 1.72 4.07 12.46
C GLY A 33 2.02 2.58 12.31
N ASP A 34 1.01 1.74 12.09
CA ASP A 34 1.22 0.32 11.88
C ASP A 34 1.95 0.07 10.57
N LEU A 35 2.87 -0.89 10.57
CA LEU A 35 3.54 -1.33 9.35
C LEU A 35 2.55 -2.06 8.45
N VAL A 36 2.41 -1.61 7.23
CA VAL A 36 1.45 -2.16 6.26
C VAL A 36 2.13 -3.12 5.31
N VAL A 37 3.21 -2.70 4.69
CA VAL A 37 3.91 -3.49 3.67
C VAL A 37 5.38 -3.11 3.63
N GLU A 38 6.22 -4.12 3.37
CA GLU A 38 7.64 -3.93 3.11
C GLU A 38 7.89 -4.06 1.62
N LEU A 39 8.64 -3.10 1.09
CA LEU A 39 8.99 -3.02 -0.32
C LEU A 39 10.49 -2.95 -0.47
N GLU A 40 10.97 -3.25 -1.67
CA GLU A 40 12.40 -3.23 -1.98
C GLU A 40 12.67 -2.50 -3.29
N THR A 41 13.65 -1.60 -3.26
CA THR A 41 14.22 -1.02 -4.47
C THR A 41 15.58 -1.66 -4.70
N HIS A 42 16.23 -1.31 -5.80
CA HIS A 42 17.60 -1.77 -6.05
C HIS A 42 18.63 -1.16 -5.08
N LYS A 43 18.23 -0.17 -4.27
CA LYS A 43 19.12 0.52 -3.34
C LYS A 43 18.79 0.28 -1.86
N ALA A 44 17.52 0.04 -1.53
CA ALA A 44 17.10 0.05 -0.13
C ALA A 44 15.80 -0.71 0.10
N LEU A 45 15.57 -1.03 1.36
CA LEU A 45 14.27 -1.50 1.83
C LEU A 45 13.41 -0.30 2.20
N VAL A 46 12.11 -0.41 1.95
CA VAL A 46 11.14 0.64 2.25
C VAL A 46 10.03 0.05 3.09
N GLU A 47 9.81 0.62 4.27
CA GLU A 47 8.68 0.25 5.11
C GLU A 47 7.58 1.28 4.94
N MET A 48 6.38 0.85 4.54
CA MET A 48 5.22 1.72 4.44
C MET A 48 4.33 1.53 5.65
N ARG A 49 4.09 2.63 6.37
CA ARG A 49 3.23 2.63 7.55
C ARG A 49 1.96 3.41 7.28
N ALA A 50 0.86 2.98 7.92
CA ALA A 50 -0.42 3.64 7.76
C ALA A 50 -0.39 5.04 8.35
N GLY A 51 -0.81 6.04 7.58
CA GLY A 51 -0.96 7.41 8.05
C GLY A 51 -2.31 7.66 8.69
N GLN A 52 -3.23 6.70 8.57
CA GLN A 52 -4.57 6.75 9.17
C GLN A 52 -5.08 5.35 9.41
N ALA A 53 -6.09 5.21 10.26
CA ALA A 53 -6.74 3.93 10.52
C ALA A 53 -7.48 3.44 9.28
N GLY A 54 -7.49 2.16 9.04
CA GLY A 54 -8.20 1.57 7.91
C GLY A 54 -8.14 0.06 7.89
N VAL A 55 -8.97 -0.53 7.04
CA VAL A 55 -9.06 -1.97 6.85
C VAL A 55 -8.52 -2.34 5.47
N LEU A 56 -7.59 -3.27 5.42
CA LEU A 56 -7.09 -3.80 4.14
C LEU A 56 -8.21 -4.62 3.49
N ARG A 57 -8.59 -4.23 2.27
CA ARG A 57 -9.70 -4.87 1.56
C ARG A 57 -9.24 -5.76 0.42
N ARG A 58 -8.19 -5.36 -0.28
CA ARG A 58 -7.69 -6.13 -1.44
C ARG A 58 -6.22 -5.85 -1.65
N ILE A 59 -5.44 -6.91 -1.85
CA ILE A 59 -4.04 -6.83 -2.26
C ILE A 59 -4.01 -6.99 -3.78
N LEU A 60 -3.43 -6.00 -4.47
CA LEU A 60 -3.36 -5.98 -5.93
C LEU A 60 -2.03 -6.51 -6.46
N PHE A 61 -0.98 -6.45 -5.64
CA PHE A 61 0.35 -6.98 -5.97
C PHE A 61 0.81 -7.89 -4.85
N GLU A 62 1.16 -9.12 -5.21
CA GLU A 62 1.60 -10.15 -4.26
C GLU A 62 3.10 -10.06 -3.99
N PRO A 63 3.62 -10.67 -2.92
CA PRO A 63 5.06 -10.73 -2.67
C PRO A 63 5.80 -11.27 -3.89
N GLY A 64 6.87 -10.56 -4.28
CA GLY A 64 7.65 -10.88 -5.47
C GLY A 64 7.26 -10.08 -6.71
N ASP A 65 6.09 -9.47 -6.73
CA ASP A 65 5.65 -8.65 -7.87
C ASP A 65 6.35 -7.29 -7.86
N TRP A 66 6.58 -6.79 -9.07
CA TRP A 66 7.12 -5.45 -9.27
C TRP A 66 6.01 -4.49 -9.65
N ALA A 67 6.01 -3.30 -9.06
CA ALA A 67 5.03 -2.26 -9.34
C ALA A 67 5.75 -0.94 -9.60
N ARG A 68 5.21 -0.16 -10.55
CA ARG A 68 5.77 1.16 -10.88
C ARG A 68 5.35 2.19 -9.86
N ILE A 69 6.14 3.25 -9.74
CA ILE A 69 5.82 4.41 -8.90
C ILE A 69 4.44 4.95 -9.29
N GLY A 70 3.60 5.20 -8.29
CA GLY A 70 2.26 5.74 -8.49
C GLY A 70 1.17 4.72 -8.75
N VAL A 71 1.51 3.45 -8.95
CA VAL A 71 0.53 2.40 -9.21
C VAL A 71 -0.13 1.96 -7.90
N PRO A 72 -1.47 1.79 -7.88
CA PRO A 72 -2.15 1.24 -6.71
C PRO A 72 -1.75 -0.21 -6.46
N ILE A 73 -1.35 -0.53 -5.23
CA ILE A 73 -0.95 -1.89 -4.83
C ILE A 73 -1.90 -2.54 -3.86
N ALA A 74 -2.81 -1.77 -3.27
CA ALA A 74 -3.85 -2.30 -2.38
C ALA A 74 -5.01 -1.32 -2.25
N LEU A 75 -6.14 -1.83 -1.81
CA LEU A 75 -7.32 -1.02 -1.46
C LEU A 75 -7.61 -1.17 0.02
N PHE A 76 -7.92 -0.04 0.65
CA PHE A 76 -8.31 0.06 2.04
C PHE A 76 -9.67 0.74 2.14
N SER A 77 -10.35 0.59 3.27
CA SER A 77 -11.59 1.31 3.55
C SER A 77 -11.70 1.64 5.04
N ASP A 78 -12.62 2.54 5.38
CA ASP A 78 -12.93 2.89 6.77
C ASP A 78 -13.61 1.72 7.49
N GLY A 79 -14.43 0.96 6.77
CA GLY A 79 -15.17 -0.18 7.32
C GLY A 79 -15.03 -1.43 6.47
N GLN A 80 -15.35 -2.58 7.07
CA GLN A 80 -15.16 -3.87 6.43
C GLN A 80 -16.21 -4.21 5.37
N THR A 81 -17.33 -3.50 5.36
CA THR A 81 -18.48 -3.85 4.51
C THR A 81 -18.73 -2.89 3.36
N GLU A 82 -17.91 -1.85 3.21
CA GLU A 82 -18.07 -0.92 2.10
C GLU A 82 -17.86 -1.63 0.76
N PRO A 83 -18.73 -1.37 -0.24
CA PRO A 83 -18.53 -1.95 -1.57
C PRO A 83 -17.23 -1.44 -2.20
N LEU A 84 -16.47 -2.35 -2.80
CA LEU A 84 -15.24 -1.98 -3.50
C LEU A 84 -15.55 -1.55 -4.93
N PRO A 85 -14.86 -0.51 -5.46
CA PRO A 85 -14.99 -0.13 -6.85
C PRO A 85 -14.38 -1.21 -7.75
N GLU A 86 -14.86 -1.31 -8.99
CA GLU A 86 -14.29 -2.22 -9.97
C GLU A 86 -12.88 -1.81 -10.38
N ALA A 87 -12.62 -0.51 -10.42
CA ALA A 87 -11.32 0.03 -10.78
C ALA A 87 -10.68 0.72 -9.59
N ALA A 88 -9.40 0.40 -9.32
CA ALA A 88 -8.66 1.02 -8.22
C ALA A 88 -8.55 2.54 -8.35
N THR A 89 -8.60 3.07 -9.59
CA THR A 89 -8.53 4.50 -9.86
C THR A 89 -9.73 5.28 -9.32
N ALA A 90 -10.83 4.60 -8.99
CA ALA A 90 -12.01 5.25 -8.42
C ALA A 90 -11.87 5.50 -6.91
N ALA A 91 -10.85 4.93 -6.26
CA ALA A 91 -10.62 5.10 -4.82
C ALA A 91 -9.76 6.33 -4.55
N ALA A 92 -9.95 6.97 -3.39
CA ALA A 92 -9.08 8.03 -2.94
C ALA A 92 -7.72 7.46 -2.51
N ASP A 93 -6.69 8.30 -2.51
CA ASP A 93 -5.38 7.89 -2.04
C ASP A 93 -5.38 7.73 -0.52
N LEU A 94 -4.78 6.66 -0.04
CA LEU A 94 -4.55 6.47 1.39
C LEU A 94 -3.34 7.29 1.81
N LEU A 95 -3.46 7.99 2.94
CA LEU A 95 -2.34 8.70 3.53
C LEU A 95 -1.45 7.68 4.25
N VAL A 96 -0.22 7.54 3.79
CA VAL A 96 0.76 6.63 4.39
C VAL A 96 2.08 7.36 4.57
N ASP A 97 2.79 6.98 5.63
CA ASP A 97 4.18 7.38 5.82
C ASP A 97 5.06 6.21 5.39
N PHE A 98 6.27 6.50 4.93
CA PHE A 98 7.24 5.47 4.62
C PHE A 98 8.59 5.78 5.24
N ILE A 99 9.30 4.71 5.58
CA ILE A 99 10.63 4.78 6.16
C ILE A 99 11.56 4.01 5.23
N VAL A 100 12.67 4.62 4.86
CA VAL A 100 13.69 3.99 4.03
C VAL A 100 14.82 3.54 4.93
N ASP A 101 15.08 2.24 4.93
CA ASP A 101 16.17 1.63 5.71
C ASP A 101 17.50 1.64 4.97
#